data_82344cdc4c707af6fc2e2cec03300f87
#
_entry.id   82344cdc4c707af6fc2e2cec03300f87
#
_cell.length_a   1.000
_cell.length_b   1.000
_cell.length_c   1.000
_cell.angle_alpha   90.00
_cell.angle_beta   90.00
_cell.angle_gamma   90.00
#
_symmetry.space_group_name_H-M   'P 1'
#
loop_
_entity.id
_entity.type
_entity.pdbx_description
1 polymer ?
#
loop_
_entity_poly.entity_id
_entity_poly.type
_entity_poly.pdbx_seq_one_letter_code
_entity_poly.pdbx_strand_id
1 'polypeptide(L)'
;MKIGAQVDGHYKPRPTEKRNKIFSRLGLAADTERLYPFQLSGGMARRILVSTALISNAKLIIADEPTPGMSLTQALEALKMFREMANEGKAVILITHDIDLAFEFADRVAVFYGGTTVETAPASDFKNGPKLLRHPYSQALWKALPQNGFQPISGFQPYAANLPKGCLFAPRCPYKMEQCEAQVPPVRELRGGEVRCYYGS
;
A
#
# COMPACT_ATOMS: atom_id res chain seq x y z
N MET A 1 -4.39 -23.69 -18.43
CA MET A 1 -2.96 -23.38 -18.72
C MET A 1 -2.16 -23.61 -17.44
N LYS A 2 -0.96 -24.17 -17.52
CA LYS A 2 -0.08 -24.39 -16.36
C LYS A 2 0.51 -23.07 -15.86
N ILE A 3 0.88 -23.03 -14.58
CA ILE A 3 1.36 -21.82 -13.90
C ILE A 3 2.59 -21.21 -14.59
N GLY A 4 3.60 -22.01 -14.95
CA GLY A 4 4.78 -21.49 -15.64
C GLY A 4 4.43 -20.75 -16.93
N ALA A 5 3.48 -21.26 -17.72
CA ALA A 5 3.04 -20.62 -18.93
C ALA A 5 2.20 -19.33 -18.67
N GLN A 6 1.49 -19.25 -17.55
CA GLN A 6 0.77 -18.04 -17.16
C GLN A 6 1.73 -16.94 -16.71
N VAL A 7 2.70 -17.28 -15.87
CA VAL A 7 3.68 -16.34 -15.32
C VAL A 7 4.64 -15.83 -16.40
N ASP A 8 5.07 -16.71 -17.30
CA ASP A 8 5.91 -16.32 -18.44
C ASP A 8 5.15 -15.43 -19.44
N GLY A 9 3.80 -15.56 -19.47
CA GLY A 9 2.93 -14.75 -20.33
C GLY A 9 3.31 -14.82 -21.79
N HIS A 10 3.39 -13.64 -22.41
CA HIS A 10 3.77 -13.48 -23.82
C HIS A 10 5.26 -13.14 -24.03
N TYR A 11 6.11 -13.27 -22.98
CA TYR A 11 7.54 -12.97 -23.10
C TYR A 11 8.24 -13.95 -24.04
N LYS A 12 9.02 -13.38 -24.96
CA LYS A 12 9.88 -14.15 -25.87
C LYS A 12 11.30 -13.55 -25.85
N PRO A 13 12.36 -14.31 -25.48
CA PRO A 13 12.30 -15.68 -24.95
C PRO A 13 11.60 -15.75 -23.59
N ARG A 14 11.12 -16.95 -23.23
CA ARG A 14 10.48 -17.16 -21.92
C ARG A 14 11.48 -16.90 -20.80
N PRO A 15 11.13 -16.11 -19.77
CA PRO A 15 12.04 -15.75 -18.67
C PRO A 15 12.19 -16.87 -17.63
N THR A 16 12.43 -18.10 -18.05
CA THR A 16 12.43 -19.31 -17.21
C THR A 16 13.42 -19.20 -16.05
N GLU A 17 14.63 -18.72 -16.28
CA GLU A 17 15.64 -18.55 -15.23
C GLU A 17 15.22 -17.47 -14.24
N LYS A 18 14.77 -16.32 -14.70
CA LYS A 18 14.26 -15.22 -13.86
C LYS A 18 13.05 -15.71 -13.03
N ARG A 19 12.09 -16.41 -13.66
CA ARG A 19 10.95 -17.00 -12.97
C ARG A 19 11.38 -17.94 -11.85
N ASN A 20 12.26 -18.88 -12.14
CA ASN A 20 12.71 -19.89 -11.16
C ASN A 20 13.42 -19.22 -9.97
N LYS A 21 14.23 -18.20 -10.21
CA LYS A 21 14.86 -17.40 -9.15
C LYS A 21 13.81 -16.71 -8.28
N ILE A 22 12.79 -16.09 -8.88
CA ILE A 22 11.69 -15.42 -8.18
C ILE A 22 10.87 -16.46 -7.38
N PHE A 23 10.52 -17.59 -7.97
CA PHE A 23 9.78 -18.67 -7.29
C PHE A 23 10.53 -19.14 -6.05
N SER A 24 11.82 -19.42 -6.18
CA SER A 24 12.67 -19.85 -5.04
C SER A 24 12.65 -18.80 -3.92
N ARG A 25 12.84 -17.52 -4.22
CA ARG A 25 12.80 -16.41 -3.23
C ARG A 25 11.44 -16.30 -2.53
N LEU A 26 10.35 -16.54 -3.26
CA LEU A 26 9.00 -16.53 -2.70
C LEU A 26 8.62 -17.87 -2.00
N GLY A 27 9.53 -18.80 -1.87
CA GLY A 27 9.27 -20.10 -1.24
C GLY A 27 8.28 -20.97 -2.01
N LEU A 28 8.28 -20.87 -3.35
CA LEU A 28 7.55 -21.77 -4.24
C LEU A 28 8.47 -22.89 -4.71
N ALA A 29 7.99 -24.13 -4.64
CA ALA A 29 8.74 -25.29 -5.13
C ALA A 29 8.97 -25.23 -6.65
N ALA A 30 10.04 -25.81 -7.12
CA ALA A 30 10.42 -25.76 -8.53
C ALA A 30 9.36 -26.39 -9.47
N ASP A 31 8.63 -27.39 -9.00
CA ASP A 31 7.57 -28.07 -9.73
C ASP A 31 6.25 -27.27 -9.80
N THR A 32 6.13 -26.18 -9.03
CA THR A 32 4.97 -25.28 -9.04
C THR A 32 4.64 -24.79 -10.48
N GLU A 33 5.63 -24.64 -11.33
CA GLU A 33 5.43 -24.26 -12.74
C GLU A 33 4.55 -25.23 -13.53
N ARG A 34 4.49 -26.49 -13.10
CA ARG A 34 3.75 -27.59 -13.75
C ARG A 34 2.31 -27.70 -13.27
N LEU A 35 1.98 -27.06 -12.15
CA LEU A 35 0.65 -27.08 -11.55
C LEU A 35 -0.36 -26.25 -12.37
N TYR A 36 -1.62 -26.53 -12.16
CA TYR A 36 -2.74 -25.74 -12.62
C TYR A 36 -3.27 -24.85 -11.47
N PRO A 37 -3.96 -23.72 -11.77
CA PRO A 37 -4.46 -22.80 -10.74
C PRO A 37 -5.29 -23.46 -9.63
N PHE A 38 -6.12 -24.44 -9.99
CA PHE A 38 -6.97 -25.16 -9.03
C PHE A 38 -6.20 -26.10 -8.08
N GLN A 39 -4.92 -26.33 -8.33
CA GLN A 39 -4.04 -27.15 -7.48
C GLN A 39 -3.28 -26.29 -6.45
N LEU A 40 -3.44 -24.98 -6.49
CA LEU A 40 -2.73 -24.05 -5.61
C LEU A 40 -3.49 -23.84 -4.30
N SER A 41 -2.77 -23.72 -3.20
CA SER A 41 -3.29 -23.09 -1.99
C SER A 41 -3.46 -21.58 -2.19
N GLY A 42 -4.28 -20.90 -1.37
CA GLY A 42 -4.46 -19.46 -1.44
C GLY A 42 -3.15 -18.67 -1.33
N GLY A 43 -2.26 -19.08 -0.41
CA GLY A 43 -0.94 -18.48 -0.26
C GLY A 43 -0.02 -18.72 -1.46
N MET A 44 -0.08 -19.89 -2.10
CA MET A 44 0.66 -20.16 -3.35
C MET A 44 0.13 -19.28 -4.48
N ALA A 45 -1.19 -19.19 -4.63
CA ALA A 45 -1.81 -18.35 -5.67
C ALA A 45 -1.38 -16.88 -5.54
N ARG A 46 -1.37 -16.34 -4.30
CA ARG A 46 -0.92 -14.97 -4.03
C ARG A 46 0.55 -14.77 -4.43
N ARG A 47 1.44 -15.67 -4.02
CA ARG A 47 2.87 -15.60 -4.39
C ARG A 47 3.10 -15.71 -5.90
N ILE A 48 2.29 -16.46 -6.61
CA ILE A 48 2.33 -16.54 -8.08
C ILE A 48 1.87 -15.20 -8.71
N LEU A 49 0.83 -14.55 -8.19
CA LEU A 49 0.44 -13.22 -8.66
C LEU A 49 1.56 -12.19 -8.45
N VAL A 50 2.20 -12.20 -7.27
CA VAL A 50 3.37 -11.35 -7.02
C VAL A 50 4.49 -11.65 -8.00
N SER A 51 4.79 -12.93 -8.28
CA SER A 51 5.83 -13.32 -9.23
C SER A 51 5.55 -12.80 -10.65
N THR A 52 4.30 -12.72 -11.05
CA THR A 52 3.90 -12.16 -12.36
C THR A 52 4.28 -10.69 -12.48
N ALA A 53 4.04 -9.91 -11.42
CA ALA A 53 4.45 -8.51 -11.37
C ALA A 53 5.99 -8.35 -11.40
N LEU A 54 6.70 -9.18 -10.63
CA LEU A 54 8.16 -9.14 -10.52
C LEU A 54 8.89 -9.56 -11.82
N ILE A 55 8.29 -10.43 -12.63
CA ILE A 55 8.83 -10.81 -13.92
C ILE A 55 8.65 -9.71 -14.97
N SER A 56 7.63 -8.87 -14.81
CA SER A 56 7.26 -7.83 -15.75
C SER A 56 8.40 -6.84 -16.01
N ASN A 57 8.51 -6.40 -17.26
CA ASN A 57 9.40 -5.30 -17.68
C ASN A 57 8.68 -3.94 -17.62
N ALA A 58 7.48 -3.87 -17.06
CA ALA A 58 6.73 -2.63 -16.88
C ALA A 58 7.53 -1.60 -16.09
N LYS A 59 7.41 -0.33 -16.46
CA LYS A 59 8.02 0.80 -15.72
C LYS A 59 7.24 1.16 -14.45
N LEU A 60 5.95 0.80 -14.40
CA LEU A 60 5.06 0.98 -13.25
C LEU A 60 4.50 -0.37 -12.83
N ILE A 61 4.64 -0.69 -11.54
CA ILE A 61 4.04 -1.84 -10.87
C ILE A 61 3.00 -1.32 -9.89
N ILE A 62 1.81 -1.89 -9.93
CA ILE A 62 0.76 -1.64 -8.93
C ILE A 62 0.50 -2.95 -8.21
N ALA A 63 0.79 -2.99 -6.92
CA ALA A 63 0.60 -4.14 -6.04
C ALA A 63 -0.52 -3.81 -5.03
N ASP A 64 -1.70 -4.39 -5.29
CA ASP A 64 -2.87 -4.21 -4.44
C ASP A 64 -2.99 -5.40 -3.49
N GLU A 65 -2.81 -5.14 -2.19
CA GLU A 65 -2.80 -6.13 -1.11
C GLU A 65 -1.95 -7.37 -1.46
N PRO A 66 -0.63 -7.21 -1.74
CA PRO A 66 0.18 -8.32 -2.22
C PRO A 66 0.52 -9.36 -1.15
N THR A 67 0.44 -9.01 0.14
CA THR A 67 0.98 -9.81 1.26
C THR A 67 -0.03 -10.69 2.03
N PRO A 68 -1.36 -10.43 2.07
CA PRO A 68 -2.30 -11.27 2.80
C PRO A 68 -2.21 -12.76 2.43
N GLY A 69 -2.25 -13.63 3.45
CA GLY A 69 -2.13 -15.08 3.26
C GLY A 69 -0.70 -15.59 3.08
N MET A 70 0.30 -14.73 3.20
CA MET A 70 1.72 -15.10 3.30
C MET A 70 2.17 -15.15 4.76
N SER A 71 3.20 -15.97 5.06
CA SER A 71 3.92 -15.82 6.32
C SER A 71 4.67 -14.48 6.34
N LEU A 72 5.00 -13.98 7.53
CA LEU A 72 5.75 -12.72 7.67
C LEU A 72 7.05 -12.73 6.85
N THR A 73 7.81 -13.84 6.91
CA THR A 73 9.05 -14.00 6.13
C THR A 73 8.81 -13.88 4.62
N GLN A 74 7.74 -14.48 4.11
CA GLN A 74 7.39 -14.42 2.70
C GLN A 74 6.90 -13.02 2.27
N ALA A 75 6.14 -12.36 3.13
CA ALA A 75 5.67 -10.98 2.89
C ALA A 75 6.86 -10.01 2.82
N LEU A 76 7.78 -10.10 3.79
CA LEU A 76 9.00 -9.28 3.80
C LEU A 76 9.87 -9.53 2.56
N GLU A 77 10.02 -10.78 2.12
CA GLU A 77 10.79 -11.08 0.92
C GLU A 77 10.14 -10.52 -0.34
N ALA A 78 8.81 -10.62 -0.46
CA ALA A 78 8.07 -10.03 -1.58
C ALA A 78 8.26 -8.50 -1.63
N LEU A 79 8.16 -7.82 -0.48
CA LEU A 79 8.34 -6.37 -0.38
C LEU A 79 9.78 -5.95 -0.68
N LYS A 80 10.78 -6.71 -0.24
CA LYS A 80 12.19 -6.49 -0.63
C LYS A 80 12.38 -6.56 -2.14
N MET A 81 11.75 -7.53 -2.80
CA MET A 81 11.82 -7.65 -4.27
C MET A 81 11.15 -6.45 -4.97
N PHE A 82 10.03 -5.93 -4.47
CA PHE A 82 9.45 -4.69 -4.98
C PHE A 82 10.37 -3.49 -4.75
N ARG A 83 11.03 -3.42 -3.59
CA ARG A 83 12.03 -2.38 -3.30
C ARG A 83 13.23 -2.45 -4.25
N GLU A 84 13.73 -3.64 -4.55
CA GLU A 84 14.78 -3.86 -5.54
C GLU A 84 14.38 -3.30 -6.92
N MET A 85 13.14 -3.57 -7.35
CA MET A 85 12.62 -3.02 -8.62
C MET A 85 12.55 -1.49 -8.61
N ALA A 86 12.18 -0.88 -7.50
CA ALA A 86 12.18 0.58 -7.35
C ALA A 86 13.62 1.15 -7.42
N ASN A 87 14.58 0.48 -6.79
CA ASN A 87 16.00 0.85 -6.87
C ASN A 87 16.58 0.69 -8.29
N GLU A 88 16.02 -0.21 -9.11
CA GLU A 88 16.33 -0.36 -10.53
C GLU A 88 15.66 0.70 -11.43
N GLY A 89 14.97 1.67 -10.84
CA GLY A 89 14.33 2.79 -11.55
C GLY A 89 12.90 2.57 -12.01
N LYS A 90 12.22 1.54 -11.50
CA LYS A 90 10.77 1.35 -11.73
C LYS A 90 9.96 2.10 -10.68
N ALA A 91 8.78 2.58 -11.07
CA ALA A 91 7.80 3.09 -10.12
C ALA A 91 7.00 1.92 -9.53
N VAL A 92 6.86 1.89 -8.19
CA VAL A 92 6.06 0.88 -7.48
C VAL A 92 5.01 1.58 -6.64
N ILE A 93 3.74 1.24 -6.85
CA ILE A 93 2.62 1.64 -5.99
C ILE A 93 2.20 0.40 -5.20
N LEU A 94 2.33 0.48 -3.89
CA LEU A 94 1.86 -0.53 -2.95
C LEU A 94 0.59 -0.04 -2.28
N ILE A 95 -0.51 -0.77 -2.43
CA ILE A 95 -1.77 -0.53 -1.72
C ILE A 95 -1.87 -1.58 -0.62
N THR A 96 -1.95 -1.16 0.63
CA THR A 96 -2.01 -2.08 1.76
C THR A 96 -2.65 -1.41 2.99
N HIS A 97 -3.26 -2.23 3.83
CA HIS A 97 -3.68 -1.84 5.17
C HIS A 97 -2.64 -2.20 6.25
N ASP A 98 -1.56 -2.88 5.87
CA ASP A 98 -0.43 -3.13 6.76
C ASP A 98 0.50 -1.91 6.78
N ILE A 99 0.22 -1.04 7.74
CA ILE A 99 0.86 0.28 7.86
C ILE A 99 2.34 0.15 8.19
N ASP A 100 2.71 -0.83 9.01
CA ASP A 100 4.11 -1.05 9.41
C ASP A 100 4.97 -1.47 8.22
N LEU A 101 4.45 -2.40 7.41
CA LEU A 101 5.11 -2.80 6.17
C LEU A 101 5.21 -1.63 5.18
N ALA A 102 4.15 -0.81 5.05
CA ALA A 102 4.18 0.36 4.20
C ALA A 102 5.29 1.34 4.61
N PHE A 103 5.41 1.64 5.91
CA PHE A 103 6.43 2.56 6.42
C PHE A 103 7.85 2.02 6.22
N GLU A 104 8.05 0.72 6.27
CA GLU A 104 9.39 0.13 6.14
C GLU A 104 9.90 0.15 4.69
N PHE A 105 9.02 -0.05 3.72
CA PHE A 105 9.42 -0.27 2.33
C PHE A 105 9.16 0.91 1.39
N ALA A 106 8.27 1.85 1.74
CA ALA A 106 7.94 2.99 0.90
C ALA A 106 8.89 4.18 1.09
N ASP A 107 9.07 4.98 0.03
CA ASP A 107 9.71 6.29 0.11
C ASP A 107 8.70 7.36 0.55
N ARG A 108 7.47 7.26 0.06
CA ARG A 108 6.35 8.16 0.36
C ARG A 108 5.10 7.35 0.69
N VAL A 109 4.29 7.89 1.56
CA VAL A 109 3.01 7.30 1.97
C VAL A 109 1.89 8.26 1.63
N ALA A 110 0.85 7.75 0.94
CA ALA A 110 -0.39 8.45 0.68
C ALA A 110 -1.49 7.86 1.57
N VAL A 111 -2.08 8.68 2.43
CA VAL A 111 -3.16 8.27 3.33
C VAL A 111 -4.50 8.54 2.67
N PHE A 112 -5.32 7.51 2.54
CA PHE A 112 -6.67 7.56 1.98
C PHE A 112 -7.73 7.63 3.07
N TYR A 113 -8.73 8.47 2.85
CA TYR A 113 -9.94 8.52 3.68
C TYR A 113 -11.16 8.89 2.84
N GLY A 114 -12.22 8.10 2.92
CA GLY A 114 -13.47 8.38 2.21
C GLY A 114 -13.34 8.45 0.68
N GLY A 115 -12.39 7.73 0.08
CA GLY A 115 -12.17 7.71 -1.37
C GLY A 115 -11.24 8.82 -1.90
N THR A 116 -10.60 9.59 -1.01
CA THR A 116 -9.64 10.63 -1.42
C THR A 116 -8.34 10.55 -0.63
N THR A 117 -7.25 11.03 -1.24
CA THR A 117 -5.98 11.22 -0.54
C THR A 117 -6.06 12.45 0.36
N VAL A 118 -5.85 12.27 1.65
CA VAL A 118 -5.88 13.36 2.64
C VAL A 118 -4.50 13.90 2.98
N GLU A 119 -3.48 13.06 2.87
CA GLU A 119 -2.07 13.43 3.09
C GLU A 119 -1.15 12.56 2.23
N THR A 120 -0.09 13.16 1.66
CA THR A 120 1.03 12.46 1.05
C THR A 120 2.33 13.01 1.65
N ALA A 121 3.14 12.14 2.24
CA ALA A 121 4.34 12.55 2.94
C ALA A 121 5.48 11.54 2.81
N PRO A 122 6.75 11.93 3.08
CA PRO A 122 7.84 10.98 3.25
C PRO A 122 7.49 9.91 4.29
N ALA A 123 7.85 8.65 4.04
CA ALA A 123 7.62 7.57 5.00
C ALA A 123 8.33 7.82 6.35
N SER A 124 9.46 8.54 6.33
CA SER A 124 10.16 8.97 7.54
C SER A 124 9.30 9.78 8.50
N ASP A 125 8.36 10.60 7.99
CA ASP A 125 7.49 11.40 8.84
C ASP A 125 6.56 10.53 9.68
N PHE A 126 6.11 9.41 9.10
CA PHE A 126 5.27 8.42 9.80
C PHE A 126 6.07 7.62 10.85
N LYS A 127 7.34 7.30 10.56
CA LYS A 127 8.24 6.62 11.52
C LYS A 127 8.57 7.50 12.73
N ASN A 128 8.70 8.80 12.54
CA ASN A 128 9.09 9.76 13.59
C ASN A 128 7.93 10.28 14.44
N GLY A 129 6.74 9.75 14.25
CA GLY A 129 5.60 10.00 15.14
C GLY A 129 4.60 11.04 14.65
N PRO A 130 3.46 11.19 15.34
CA PRO A 130 2.29 11.89 14.83
C PRO A 130 2.46 13.41 14.70
N LYS A 131 3.45 14.01 15.35
CA LYS A 131 3.71 15.48 15.30
C LYS A 131 4.16 15.94 13.92
N LEU A 132 4.78 15.07 13.11
CA LEU A 132 5.19 15.38 11.75
C LEU A 132 4.06 15.19 10.73
N LEU A 133 3.03 14.45 11.08
CA LEU A 133 1.87 14.24 10.23
C LEU A 133 0.99 15.49 10.18
N ARG A 134 0.48 15.79 9.01
CA ARG A 134 -0.17 17.06 8.69
C ARG A 134 -1.68 17.01 8.87
N HIS A 135 -2.28 15.85 8.47
CA HIS A 135 -3.73 15.68 8.54
C HIS A 135 -4.15 15.08 9.88
N PRO A 136 -5.19 15.60 10.56
CA PRO A 136 -5.68 15.03 11.82
C PRO A 136 -6.06 13.55 11.74
N TYR A 137 -6.54 13.09 10.59
CA TYR A 137 -6.79 11.66 10.37
C TYR A 137 -5.50 10.84 10.36
N SER A 138 -4.45 11.30 9.69
CA SER A 138 -3.15 10.60 9.67
C SER A 138 -2.57 10.49 11.09
N GLN A 139 -2.69 11.55 11.89
CA GLN A 139 -2.28 11.54 13.30
C GLN A 139 -3.10 10.56 14.14
N ALA A 140 -4.42 10.53 13.92
CA ALA A 140 -5.32 9.60 14.61
C ALA A 140 -5.07 8.14 14.18
N LEU A 141 -4.83 7.91 12.88
CA LEU A 141 -4.49 6.60 12.35
C LEU A 141 -3.18 6.07 12.95
N TRP A 142 -2.16 6.92 13.06
CA TRP A 142 -0.89 6.58 13.71
C TRP A 142 -1.09 6.17 15.18
N LYS A 143 -1.89 6.93 15.95
CA LYS A 143 -2.20 6.62 17.35
C LYS A 143 -3.07 5.36 17.51
N ALA A 144 -3.81 4.98 16.50
CA ALA A 144 -4.65 3.78 16.52
C ALA A 144 -3.86 2.48 16.31
N LEU A 145 -2.59 2.56 15.89
CA LEU A 145 -1.74 1.38 15.77
C LEU A 145 -1.48 0.75 17.15
N PRO A 146 -1.43 -0.60 17.25
CA PRO A 146 -1.22 -1.30 18.51
C PRO A 146 0.02 -0.81 19.28
N GLN A 147 1.14 -0.63 18.60
CA GLN A 147 2.40 -0.18 19.16
C GLN A 147 2.41 1.30 19.59
N ASN A 148 1.43 2.09 19.15
CA ASN A 148 1.36 3.53 19.37
C ASN A 148 0.27 3.96 20.37
N GLY A 149 -0.19 3.01 21.19
CA GLY A 149 -1.15 3.26 22.25
C GLY A 149 -2.58 2.83 21.97
N PHE A 150 -2.86 2.29 20.77
CA PHE A 150 -4.13 1.68 20.37
C PHE A 150 -5.35 2.58 20.66
N GLN A 151 -5.24 3.87 20.33
CA GLN A 151 -6.32 4.84 20.54
C GLN A 151 -7.33 4.79 19.40
N PRO A 152 -8.59 4.39 19.64
CA PRO A 152 -9.59 4.29 18.61
C PRO A 152 -9.97 5.67 18.04
N ILE A 153 -10.26 5.73 16.74
CA ILE A 153 -10.77 6.93 16.10
C ILE A 153 -12.29 6.95 16.30
N SER A 154 -12.79 7.91 17.08
CA SER A 154 -14.21 8.04 17.39
C SER A 154 -15.09 8.29 16.15
N GLY A 155 -16.35 7.85 16.21
CA GLY A 155 -17.34 8.04 15.17
C GLY A 155 -17.18 7.07 14.00
N PHE A 156 -18.03 7.23 12.98
CA PHE A 156 -18.08 6.36 11.82
C PHE A 156 -17.52 7.04 10.57
N GLN A 157 -16.94 6.24 9.68
CA GLN A 157 -16.57 6.73 8.35
C GLN A 157 -17.84 7.12 7.58
N PRO A 158 -17.84 8.21 6.81
CA PRO A 158 -18.98 8.57 5.98
C PRO A 158 -19.35 7.45 5.01
N TYR A 159 -20.65 7.22 4.86
CA TYR A 159 -21.14 6.27 3.89
C TYR A 159 -20.96 6.81 2.46
N ALA A 160 -20.44 5.99 1.56
CA ALA A 160 -20.05 6.42 0.21
C ALA A 160 -21.21 7.05 -0.61
N ALA A 161 -22.44 6.63 -0.36
CA ALA A 161 -23.63 7.20 -1.02
C ALA A 161 -24.09 8.53 -0.40
N ASN A 162 -23.53 8.97 0.73
CA ASN A 162 -23.92 10.19 1.43
C ASN A 162 -22.70 10.90 2.02
N LEU A 163 -21.78 11.29 1.15
CA LEU A 163 -20.56 11.98 1.56
C LEU A 163 -20.84 13.44 1.96
N PRO A 164 -20.16 13.97 3.00
CA PRO A 164 -20.17 15.37 3.33
C PRO A 164 -19.76 16.27 2.15
N LYS A 165 -20.35 17.46 2.05
CA LYS A 165 -19.98 18.47 1.02
C LYS A 165 -18.56 19.01 1.18
N GLY A 166 -18.07 19.06 2.42
CA GLY A 166 -16.76 19.58 2.78
C GLY A 166 -15.72 18.48 3.02
N CYS A 167 -14.86 18.69 4.01
CA CYS A 167 -13.86 17.71 4.42
C CYS A 167 -14.53 16.43 4.91
N LEU A 168 -14.19 15.31 4.29
CA LEU A 168 -14.81 14.00 4.62
C LEU A 168 -14.54 13.57 6.07
N PHE A 169 -13.44 14.01 6.66
CA PHE A 169 -13.10 13.73 8.05
C PHE A 169 -13.72 14.74 9.05
N ALA A 170 -14.32 15.82 8.61
CA ALA A 170 -14.87 16.87 9.48
C ALA A 170 -15.79 16.33 10.60
N PRO A 171 -16.71 15.35 10.37
CA PRO A 171 -17.58 14.83 11.42
C PRO A 171 -16.83 14.16 12.59
N ARG A 172 -15.59 13.75 12.37
CA ARG A 172 -14.73 13.01 13.34
C ARG A 172 -13.50 13.82 13.76
N CYS A 173 -13.32 15.01 13.19
CA CYS A 173 -12.12 15.81 13.39
C CYS A 173 -12.20 16.63 14.69
N PRO A 174 -11.25 16.48 15.62
CA PRO A 174 -11.24 17.27 16.84
C PRO A 174 -10.88 18.75 16.60
N TYR A 175 -10.35 19.07 15.42
CA TYR A 175 -9.96 20.43 15.01
C TYR A 175 -10.89 20.98 13.93
N LYS A 176 -12.14 20.50 13.88
CA LYS A 176 -13.13 20.94 12.89
C LYS A 176 -13.39 22.44 12.99
N MET A 177 -13.39 23.11 11.84
CA MET A 177 -13.75 24.51 11.66
C MET A 177 -14.98 24.60 10.76
N GLU A 178 -15.69 25.72 10.75
CA GLU A 178 -16.88 25.95 9.92
C GLU A 178 -16.61 25.71 8.43
N GLN A 179 -15.49 26.23 7.93
CA GLN A 179 -15.07 26.01 6.53
C GLN A 179 -14.85 24.54 6.17
N CYS A 180 -14.56 23.67 7.14
CA CYS A 180 -14.40 22.23 6.89
C CYS A 180 -15.73 21.56 6.53
N GLU A 181 -16.87 22.12 6.94
CA GLU A 181 -18.20 21.62 6.58
C GLU A 181 -18.69 22.18 5.25
N ALA A 182 -18.26 23.41 4.92
CA ALA A 182 -18.74 24.13 3.74
C ALA A 182 -18.10 23.64 2.44
N GLN A 183 -16.80 23.31 2.45
CA GLN A 183 -16.06 22.98 1.23
C GLN A 183 -14.89 22.03 1.47
N VAL A 184 -14.53 21.27 0.42
CA VAL A 184 -13.40 20.36 0.44
C VAL A 184 -12.10 21.17 0.50
N PRO A 185 -11.18 20.89 1.46
CA PRO A 185 -9.89 21.57 1.51
C PRO A 185 -9.08 21.33 0.22
N PRO A 186 -8.49 22.38 -0.37
CA PRO A 186 -7.56 22.20 -1.49
C PRO A 186 -6.30 21.44 -1.04
N VAL A 187 -5.60 20.81 -1.99
CA VAL A 187 -4.26 20.30 -1.73
C VAL A 187 -3.33 21.49 -1.51
N ARG A 188 -2.54 21.43 -0.47
CA ARG A 188 -1.46 22.39 -0.21
C ARG A 188 -0.18 21.68 0.19
N GLU A 189 0.95 22.23 -0.20
CA GLU A 189 2.25 21.78 0.26
C GLU A 189 2.52 22.26 1.70
N LEU A 190 3.02 21.36 2.53
CA LEU A 190 3.36 21.66 3.91
C LEU A 190 4.51 20.75 4.36
N ARG A 191 5.62 21.34 4.80
CA ARG A 191 6.78 20.62 5.36
C ARG A 191 7.24 19.43 4.50
N GLY A 192 7.36 19.61 3.16
CA GLY A 192 7.82 18.58 2.22
C GLY A 192 6.80 17.47 1.91
N GLY A 193 5.56 17.62 2.32
CA GLY A 193 4.42 16.76 1.96
C GLY A 193 3.24 17.58 1.45
N GLU A 194 2.19 16.88 1.05
CA GLU A 194 0.93 17.46 0.58
C GLU A 194 -0.19 17.10 1.56
N VAL A 195 -1.12 18.01 1.80
CA VAL A 195 -2.25 17.77 2.69
C VAL A 195 -3.53 18.47 2.21
N ARG A 196 -4.66 17.79 2.35
CA ARG A 196 -6.01 18.36 2.18
C ARG A 196 -6.60 18.70 3.55
N CYS A 197 -6.18 19.81 4.13
CA CYS A 197 -6.65 20.24 5.44
C CYS A 197 -6.50 21.75 5.59
N TYR A 198 -7.47 22.40 6.23
CA TYR A 198 -7.37 23.81 6.61
C TYR A 198 -6.60 24.00 7.93
N TYR A 199 -6.62 22.97 8.79
CA TYR A 199 -5.93 22.97 10.07
C TYR A 199 -4.43 22.67 9.88
N GLY A 200 -3.59 23.31 10.69
CA GLY A 200 -2.15 23.09 10.68
C GLY A 200 -1.45 24.03 9.71
N SER A 201 -0.79 24.98 10.24
CA SER A 201 0.23 25.85 9.64
C SER A 201 1.61 25.23 9.88
#